data_0163a1e10987266dc9303b6840db896d
#
_entry.id   0163a1e10987266dc9303b6840db896d
#
_cell.length_a   1.000
_cell.length_b   1.000
_cell.length_c   1.000
_cell.angle_alpha   90.00
_cell.angle_beta   90.00
_cell.angle_gamma   90.00
#
_symmetry.space_group_name_H-M   'P 1'
#
loop_
_entity.id
_entity.type
_entity.pdbx_description
1 polymer ?
#
loop_
_entity_poly.entity_id
_entity_poly.type
_entity_poly.pdbx_seq_one_letter_code
_entity_poly.pdbx_strand_id
1 'polypeptide(L)'
;MEKQVAATPEKIQQLRELCDKYGLEGRAVLERYTNEELSENIYNGAGPDSWISGAREVLTKLMSLFEPVVLIHDVQFSESDALHETFERTVDVWKQNCKKIFDAEYPLWTWRQLSASYRRRRAYWYGVMQAGNLAISTHAAFKAWTAAHKV
;
A
#
# COMPACT_ATOMS: atom_id res chain seq x y z
N MET A 1 10.62 16.77 -16.82
CA MET A 1 10.41 15.61 -15.94
C MET A 1 10.34 16.12 -14.51
N GLU A 2 9.14 16.31 -14.00
CA GLU A 2 9.00 16.60 -12.57
C GLU A 2 9.51 15.38 -11.81
N LYS A 3 10.57 15.56 -11.03
CA LYS A 3 10.93 14.60 -9.99
C LYS A 3 9.72 14.53 -9.07
N GLN A 4 9.02 13.40 -9.07
CA GLN A 4 8.08 13.11 -8.00
C GLN A 4 8.80 13.38 -6.69
N VAL A 5 8.22 14.24 -5.89
CA VAL A 5 8.79 14.57 -4.59
C VAL A 5 8.75 13.29 -3.77
N ALA A 6 9.91 12.71 -3.56
CA ALA A 6 10.07 11.58 -2.65
C ALA A 6 9.49 11.97 -1.29
N ALA A 7 8.83 11.03 -0.61
CA ALA A 7 8.33 11.29 0.72
C ALA A 7 9.48 11.74 1.64
N THR A 8 9.24 12.75 2.46
CA THR A 8 10.24 13.24 3.41
C THR A 8 10.42 12.24 4.57
N PRO A 9 11.56 12.28 5.29
CA PRO A 9 11.73 11.45 6.49
C PRO A 9 10.62 11.66 7.54
N GLU A 10 10.10 12.89 7.66
CA GLU A 10 8.97 13.20 8.55
C GLU A 10 7.69 12.51 8.11
N LYS A 11 7.45 12.44 6.81
CA LYS A 11 6.31 11.68 6.26
C LYS A 11 6.45 10.19 6.55
N ILE A 12 7.64 9.63 6.39
CA ILE A 12 7.92 8.23 6.74
C ILE A 12 7.63 7.97 8.22
N GLN A 13 8.03 8.87 9.11
CA GLN A 13 7.74 8.74 10.54
C GLN A 13 6.23 8.70 10.80
N GLN A 14 5.45 9.58 10.17
CA GLN A 14 4.00 9.57 10.28
C GLN A 14 3.40 8.25 9.79
N LEU A 15 3.92 7.70 8.69
CA LEU A 15 3.45 6.42 8.16
C LEU A 15 3.79 5.25 9.09
N ARG A 16 4.95 5.25 9.74
CA ARG A 16 5.31 4.26 10.77
C ARG A 16 4.31 4.28 11.93
N GLU A 17 3.97 5.46 12.41
CA GLU A 17 3.00 5.65 13.50
C GLU A 17 1.62 5.12 13.10
N LEU A 18 1.21 5.32 11.86
CA LEU A 18 -0.04 4.77 11.33
C LEU A 18 0.01 3.23 11.20
N CYS A 19 1.14 2.68 10.78
CA CYS A 19 1.33 1.22 10.76
C CYS A 19 1.15 0.60 12.15
N ASP A 20 1.70 1.25 13.18
CA ASP A 20 1.55 0.81 14.57
C ASP A 20 0.12 0.99 15.07
N LYS A 21 -0.49 2.14 14.77
CA LYS A 21 -1.87 2.44 15.14
C LYS A 21 -2.85 1.39 14.64
N TYR A 22 -2.72 0.96 13.39
CA TYR A 22 -3.62 -0.04 12.80
C TYR A 22 -3.15 -1.48 13.03
N GLY A 23 -2.00 -1.69 13.64
CA GLY A 23 -1.45 -3.03 13.85
C GLY A 23 -1.21 -3.81 12.56
N LEU A 24 -0.62 -3.15 11.55
CA LEU A 24 -0.46 -3.73 10.23
C LEU A 24 0.52 -4.91 10.24
N GLU A 25 0.20 -5.94 9.46
CA GLU A 25 1.08 -7.08 9.22
C GLU A 25 2.33 -6.63 8.46
N GLY A 26 3.48 -7.19 8.84
CA GLY A 26 4.75 -6.92 8.17
C GLY A 26 5.41 -5.59 8.55
N ARG A 27 4.83 -4.80 9.44
CA ARG A 27 5.42 -3.50 9.85
C ARG A 27 6.81 -3.62 10.47
N ALA A 28 7.16 -4.77 11.03
CA ALA A 28 8.48 -5.00 11.59
C ALA A 28 9.62 -4.88 10.56
N VAL A 29 9.35 -5.06 9.27
CA VAL A 29 10.37 -4.89 8.22
C VAL A 29 10.87 -3.45 8.14
N LEU A 30 10.05 -2.48 8.57
CA LEU A 30 10.41 -1.06 8.56
C LEU A 30 11.52 -0.74 9.56
N GLU A 31 11.65 -1.53 10.63
CA GLU A 31 12.65 -1.32 11.68
C GLU A 31 14.09 -1.54 11.21
N ARG A 32 14.27 -2.20 10.08
CA ARG A 32 15.58 -2.44 9.45
C ARG A 32 16.15 -1.21 8.77
N TYR A 33 15.35 -0.17 8.61
CA TYR A 33 15.70 1.00 7.83
C TYR A 33 15.46 2.27 8.63
N THR A 34 16.30 3.28 8.38
CA THR A 34 16.04 4.64 8.88
C THR A 34 14.98 5.32 8.03
N ASN A 35 14.40 6.41 8.54
CA ASN A 35 13.43 7.20 7.77
C ASN A 35 14.05 7.77 6.49
N GLU A 36 15.32 8.15 6.55
CA GLU A 36 16.08 8.66 5.42
C GLU A 36 16.28 7.58 4.35
N GLU A 37 16.68 6.38 4.74
CA GLU A 37 16.84 5.25 3.82
C GLU A 37 15.53 4.89 3.12
N LEU A 38 14.43 4.86 3.87
CA LEU A 38 13.12 4.59 3.28
C LEU A 38 12.69 5.68 2.30
N SER A 39 12.90 6.94 2.65
CA SER A 39 12.49 8.07 1.81
C SER A 39 13.32 8.20 0.53
N GLU A 40 14.60 7.89 0.60
CA GLU A 40 15.53 8.10 -0.51
C GLU A 40 15.63 6.91 -1.46
N ASN A 41 15.57 5.68 -0.93
CA ASN A 41 15.97 4.48 -1.67
C ASN A 41 14.83 3.49 -1.92
N ILE A 42 13.76 3.48 -1.11
CA ILE A 42 12.77 2.41 -1.12
C ILE A 42 11.39 2.95 -1.45
N TYR A 43 10.91 3.94 -0.70
CA TYR A 43 9.57 4.46 -0.85
C TYR A 43 9.51 5.57 -1.90
N ASN A 44 9.12 5.21 -3.11
CA ASN A 44 8.99 6.16 -4.21
C ASN A 44 7.54 6.60 -4.48
N GLY A 45 6.58 6.03 -3.78
CA GLY A 45 5.17 6.44 -3.81
C GLY A 45 4.42 6.20 -5.12
N ALA A 46 5.12 5.77 -6.16
CA ALA A 46 4.57 5.74 -7.52
C ALA A 46 4.39 4.32 -8.08
N GLY A 47 4.84 3.30 -7.33
CA GLY A 47 4.93 1.95 -7.87
C GLY A 47 5.98 1.84 -8.99
N PRO A 48 6.18 0.65 -9.56
CA PRO A 48 7.11 0.47 -10.67
C PRO A 48 6.72 1.33 -11.87
N ASP A 49 7.71 1.93 -12.54
CA ASP A 49 7.48 2.71 -13.77
C ASP A 49 6.82 1.89 -14.89
N SER A 50 6.87 0.57 -14.78
CA SER A 50 6.23 -0.38 -15.69
C SER A 50 4.72 -0.54 -15.50
N TRP A 51 4.13 0.08 -14.46
CA TRP A 51 2.69 0.00 -14.24
C TRP A 51 1.94 0.82 -15.30
N ILE A 52 0.85 0.23 -15.80
CA ILE A 52 -0.05 0.89 -16.74
C ILE A 52 -0.62 2.15 -16.11
N SER A 53 -0.86 3.20 -16.89
CA SER A 53 -1.35 4.50 -16.42
C SER A 53 -2.59 4.41 -15.52
N GLY A 54 -3.52 3.47 -15.81
CA GLY A 54 -4.70 3.22 -14.96
C GLY A 54 -4.36 2.68 -13.57
N ALA A 55 -3.32 1.85 -13.44
CA ALA A 55 -2.87 1.34 -12.15
C ALA A 55 -2.26 2.45 -11.27
N ARG A 56 -1.55 3.40 -11.89
CA ARG A 56 -1.02 4.59 -11.18
C ARG A 56 -2.13 5.46 -10.61
N GLU A 57 -3.21 5.65 -11.36
CA GLU A 57 -4.36 6.43 -10.90
C GLU A 57 -5.02 5.77 -9.68
N VAL A 58 -5.24 4.47 -9.72
CA VAL A 58 -5.75 3.69 -8.58
C VAL A 58 -4.80 3.81 -7.38
N LEU A 59 -3.50 3.68 -7.61
CA LEU A 59 -2.49 3.80 -6.55
C LEU A 59 -2.53 5.20 -5.91
N THR A 60 -2.66 6.26 -6.70
CA THR A 60 -2.79 7.63 -6.19
C THR A 60 -4.00 7.78 -5.26
N LYS A 61 -5.13 7.17 -5.60
CA LYS A 61 -6.33 7.14 -4.75
C LYS A 61 -6.10 6.34 -3.47
N LEU A 62 -5.42 5.20 -3.57
CA LEU A 62 -5.05 4.37 -2.41
C LEU A 62 -4.18 5.14 -1.42
N MET A 63 -3.29 6.00 -1.90
CA MET A 63 -2.34 6.75 -1.06
C MET A 63 -3.02 7.64 -0.03
N SER A 64 -4.26 8.11 -0.25
CA SER A 64 -4.91 9.01 0.70
C SER A 64 -5.43 8.29 1.96
N LEU A 65 -5.76 7.01 1.89
CA LEU A 65 -6.22 6.24 3.06
C LEU A 65 -5.29 5.07 3.40
N PHE A 66 -4.76 4.39 2.39
CA PHE A 66 -4.01 3.15 2.52
C PHE A 66 -2.49 3.35 2.36
N GLU A 67 -2.01 4.58 2.44
CA GLU A 67 -0.58 4.90 2.27
C GLU A 67 0.36 4.07 3.19
N PRO A 68 0.03 3.81 4.47
CA PRO A 68 0.87 2.96 5.30
C PRO A 68 1.04 1.54 4.75
N VAL A 69 0.02 1.01 4.09
CA VAL A 69 0.07 -0.31 3.43
C VAL A 69 1.03 -0.28 2.25
N VAL A 70 1.02 0.81 1.48
CA VAL A 70 1.93 1.00 0.35
C VAL A 70 3.39 1.01 0.80
N LEU A 71 3.70 1.67 1.91
CA LEU A 71 5.06 1.69 2.47
C LEU A 71 5.56 0.28 2.81
N ILE A 72 4.76 -0.52 3.53
CA ILE A 72 5.13 -1.89 3.87
C ILE A 72 5.33 -2.73 2.60
N HIS A 73 4.43 -2.60 1.64
CA HIS A 73 4.50 -3.31 0.37
C HIS A 73 5.78 -2.97 -0.40
N ASP A 74 6.16 -1.70 -0.47
CA ASP A 74 7.37 -1.27 -1.16
C ASP A 74 8.63 -1.87 -0.53
N VAL A 75 8.69 -1.93 0.80
CA VAL A 75 9.81 -2.58 1.50
C VAL A 75 9.83 -4.09 1.22
N GLN A 76 8.70 -4.76 1.34
CA GLN A 76 8.59 -6.18 1.02
C GLN A 76 8.96 -6.48 -0.42
N PHE A 77 8.53 -5.62 -1.34
CA PHE A 77 8.88 -5.71 -2.75
C PHE A 77 10.40 -5.61 -2.97
N SER A 78 11.08 -4.70 -2.26
CA SER A 78 12.53 -4.49 -2.41
C SER A 78 13.37 -5.61 -1.78
N GLU A 79 12.88 -6.28 -0.74
CA GLU A 79 13.61 -7.30 0.02
C GLU A 79 13.36 -8.73 -0.46
N SER A 80 12.27 -8.98 -1.15
CA SER A 80 11.82 -10.34 -1.46
C SER A 80 12.56 -10.94 -2.64
N ASP A 81 12.53 -12.27 -2.73
CA ASP A 81 13.01 -13.01 -3.88
C ASP A 81 11.99 -13.02 -5.05
N ALA A 82 12.38 -13.60 -6.18
CA ALA A 82 11.55 -13.64 -7.39
C ALA A 82 10.54 -14.81 -7.41
N LEU A 83 10.30 -15.47 -6.27
CA LEU A 83 9.40 -16.61 -6.19
C LEU A 83 7.93 -16.17 -6.21
N HIS A 84 7.11 -16.91 -6.93
CA HIS A 84 5.67 -16.67 -7.00
C HIS A 84 4.99 -16.80 -5.62
N GLU A 85 5.41 -17.75 -4.80
CA GLU A 85 4.92 -17.92 -3.44
C GLU A 85 5.18 -16.69 -2.56
N THR A 86 6.35 -16.07 -2.69
CA THR A 86 6.70 -14.84 -1.96
C THR A 86 5.83 -13.67 -2.44
N PHE A 87 5.60 -13.59 -3.75
CA PHE A 87 4.70 -12.60 -4.33
C PHE A 87 3.27 -12.76 -3.79
N GLU A 88 2.72 -13.96 -3.79
CA GLU A 88 1.37 -14.21 -3.27
C GLU A 88 1.25 -13.86 -1.79
N ARG A 89 2.25 -14.18 -0.99
CA ARG A 89 2.29 -13.81 0.43
C ARG A 89 2.26 -12.28 0.62
N THR A 90 3.01 -11.56 -0.19
CA THR A 90 3.02 -10.09 -0.19
C THR A 90 1.66 -9.52 -0.56
N VAL A 91 0.98 -10.12 -1.54
CA VAL A 91 -0.39 -9.74 -1.91
C VAL A 91 -1.37 -10.00 -0.76
N ASP A 92 -1.26 -11.12 -0.08
CA ASP A 92 -2.12 -11.44 1.06
C ASP A 92 -1.93 -10.46 2.22
N VAL A 93 -0.69 -10.10 2.53
CA VAL A 93 -0.38 -9.07 3.54
C VAL A 93 -0.99 -7.73 3.16
N TRP A 94 -0.88 -7.33 1.89
CA TRP A 94 -1.54 -6.13 1.39
C TRP A 94 -3.04 -6.14 1.63
N LYS A 95 -3.72 -7.19 1.22
CA LYS A 95 -5.18 -7.33 1.36
C LYS A 95 -5.61 -7.27 2.83
N GLN A 96 -4.92 -7.97 3.71
CA GLN A 96 -5.20 -7.97 5.14
C GLN A 96 -4.99 -6.57 5.74
N ASN A 97 -3.93 -5.89 5.37
CA ASN A 97 -3.62 -4.55 5.88
C ASN A 97 -4.63 -3.50 5.40
N CYS A 98 -5.02 -3.54 4.14
CA CYS A 98 -6.08 -2.67 3.62
C CYS A 98 -7.40 -2.89 4.37
N LYS A 99 -7.74 -4.16 4.63
CA LYS A 99 -8.94 -4.49 5.39
C LYS A 99 -8.88 -3.95 6.82
N LYS A 100 -7.75 -4.05 7.50
CA LYS A 100 -7.57 -3.51 8.86
C LYS A 100 -7.83 -2.01 8.90
N ILE A 101 -7.27 -1.25 7.98
CA ILE A 101 -7.49 0.20 7.91
C ILE A 101 -8.95 0.50 7.57
N PHE A 102 -9.51 -0.18 6.58
CA PHE A 102 -10.90 0.03 6.16
C PHE A 102 -11.89 -0.26 7.30
N ASP A 103 -11.74 -1.39 7.99
CA ASP A 103 -12.62 -1.76 9.10
C ASP A 103 -12.49 -0.79 10.29
N ALA A 104 -11.30 -0.23 10.51
CA ALA A 104 -11.06 0.76 11.56
C ALA A 104 -11.71 2.12 11.24
N GLU A 105 -11.58 2.59 10.00
CA GLU A 105 -12.05 3.91 9.58
C GLU A 105 -13.54 3.89 9.19
N TYR A 106 -14.03 2.79 8.64
CA TYR A 106 -15.41 2.62 8.15
C TYR A 106 -16.05 1.34 8.69
N PRO A 107 -16.20 1.21 10.03
CA PRO A 107 -16.80 -0.01 10.60
C PRO A 107 -18.21 -0.23 10.10
N LEU A 108 -18.57 -1.51 9.89
CA LEU A 108 -19.90 -1.90 9.43
C LEU A 108 -20.95 -1.71 10.53
N TRP A 109 -20.61 -2.05 11.76
CA TRP A 109 -21.50 -1.97 12.93
C TRP A 109 -21.26 -0.68 13.70
N THR A 110 -21.94 0.39 13.27
CA THR A 110 -21.83 1.72 13.87
C THR A 110 -23.09 2.53 13.63
N TRP A 111 -23.41 3.43 14.55
CA TRP A 111 -24.49 4.43 14.39
C TRP A 111 -24.27 5.33 13.17
N ARG A 112 -23.05 5.49 12.69
CA ARG A 112 -22.70 6.26 11.48
C ARG A 112 -23.39 5.72 10.23
N GLN A 113 -23.79 4.45 10.20
CA GLN A 113 -24.56 3.86 9.10
C GLN A 113 -25.92 4.55 8.87
N LEU A 114 -26.43 5.31 9.84
CA LEU A 114 -27.63 6.13 9.68
C LEU A 114 -27.39 7.31 8.73
N SER A 115 -26.15 7.73 8.53
CA SER A 115 -25.79 8.82 7.61
C SER A 115 -25.63 8.31 6.19
N ALA A 116 -26.35 8.89 5.23
CA ALA A 116 -26.20 8.58 3.81
C ALA A 116 -24.80 8.99 3.29
N SER A 117 -24.24 10.09 3.81
CA SER A 117 -22.88 10.53 3.49
C SER A 117 -21.83 9.51 3.92
N TYR A 118 -21.95 8.96 5.14
CA TYR A 118 -21.07 7.89 5.62
C TYR A 118 -21.16 6.65 4.74
N ARG A 119 -22.36 6.18 4.42
CA ARG A 119 -22.54 4.98 3.56
C ARG A 119 -21.92 5.16 2.18
N ARG A 120 -22.06 6.37 1.58
CA ARG A 120 -21.43 6.69 0.28
C ARG A 120 -19.90 6.68 0.36
N ARG A 121 -19.33 7.29 1.39
CA ARG A 121 -17.88 7.30 1.60
C ARG A 121 -17.34 5.90 1.86
N ARG A 122 -18.06 5.11 2.65
CA ARG A 122 -17.69 3.71 2.89
C ARG A 122 -17.70 2.91 1.59
N ALA A 123 -18.74 3.04 0.78
CA ALA A 123 -18.82 2.36 -0.51
C ALA A 123 -17.71 2.79 -1.46
N TYR A 124 -17.39 4.08 -1.51
CA TYR A 124 -16.30 4.61 -2.30
C TYR A 124 -14.95 3.99 -1.91
N TRP A 125 -14.60 4.01 -0.63
CA TRP A 125 -13.33 3.47 -0.16
C TRP A 125 -13.26 1.94 -0.26
N TYR A 126 -14.38 1.26 -0.11
CA TYR A 126 -14.45 -0.17 -0.41
C TYR A 126 -14.10 -0.45 -1.87
N GLY A 127 -14.66 0.31 -2.79
CA GLY A 127 -14.35 0.20 -4.22
C GLY A 127 -12.88 0.48 -4.53
N VAL A 128 -12.30 1.52 -3.93
CA VAL A 128 -10.87 1.84 -4.06
C VAL A 128 -9.99 0.70 -3.53
N MET A 129 -10.33 0.15 -2.38
CA MET A 129 -9.62 -0.99 -1.80
C MET A 129 -9.65 -2.22 -2.72
N GLN A 130 -10.82 -2.55 -3.26
CA GLN A 130 -10.97 -3.69 -4.18
C GLN A 130 -10.19 -3.48 -5.48
N ALA A 131 -10.22 -2.28 -6.03
CA ALA A 131 -9.43 -1.94 -7.22
C ALA A 131 -7.94 -2.07 -6.97
N GLY A 132 -7.46 -1.64 -5.80
CA GLY A 132 -6.06 -1.81 -5.39
C GLY A 132 -5.67 -3.28 -5.22
N ASN A 133 -6.51 -4.04 -4.54
CA ASN A 133 -6.30 -5.48 -4.37
C ASN A 133 -6.19 -6.22 -5.71
N LEU A 134 -7.03 -5.85 -6.67
CA LEU A 134 -6.97 -6.41 -8.01
C LEU A 134 -5.69 -6.02 -8.73
N ALA A 135 -5.32 -4.73 -8.69
CA ALA A 135 -4.14 -4.22 -9.39
C ALA A 135 -2.85 -4.90 -8.95
N ILE A 136 -2.64 -5.08 -7.64
CA ILE A 136 -1.41 -5.72 -7.12
C ILE A 136 -1.38 -7.24 -7.31
N SER A 137 -2.52 -7.89 -7.51
CA SER A 137 -2.62 -9.35 -7.69
C SER A 137 -2.62 -9.78 -9.16
N THR A 138 -2.52 -8.85 -10.11
CA THR A 138 -2.56 -9.17 -11.54
C THR A 138 -1.28 -9.85 -12.02
N HIS A 139 -1.38 -10.50 -13.18
CA HIS A 139 -0.22 -11.07 -13.88
C HIS A 139 0.83 -10.00 -14.24
N ALA A 140 0.38 -8.79 -14.57
CA ALA A 140 1.29 -7.67 -14.84
C ALA A 140 2.10 -7.28 -13.59
N ALA A 141 1.47 -7.26 -12.41
CA ALA A 141 2.15 -7.03 -11.15
C ALA A 141 3.17 -8.13 -10.84
N PHE A 142 2.82 -9.40 -11.07
CA PHE A 142 3.75 -10.52 -10.92
C PHE A 142 4.95 -10.42 -11.89
N LYS A 143 4.72 -10.03 -13.13
CA LYS A 143 5.80 -9.78 -14.08
C LYS A 143 6.75 -8.67 -13.64
N ALA A 144 6.20 -7.57 -13.11
CA ALA A 144 7.00 -6.48 -12.57
C ALA A 144 7.82 -6.93 -11.36
N TRP A 145 7.24 -7.74 -10.48
CA TRP A 145 7.90 -8.35 -9.34
C TRP A 145 9.10 -9.21 -9.78
N THR A 146 8.89 -10.13 -10.70
CA THR A 146 9.97 -11.00 -11.18
C THR A 146 11.08 -10.24 -11.88
N ALA A 147 10.73 -9.21 -12.68
CA ALA A 147 11.71 -8.37 -13.36
C ALA A 147 12.59 -7.59 -12.38
N ALA A 148 12.02 -7.09 -11.26
CA ALA A 148 12.75 -6.35 -10.25
C ALA A 148 13.74 -7.23 -9.44
N HIS A 149 13.49 -8.53 -9.36
CA HIS A 149 14.31 -9.50 -8.60
C HIS A 149 15.18 -10.41 -9.48
N LYS A 150 15.24 -10.19 -10.78
CA LYS A 150 16.19 -10.86 -11.65
C LYS A 150 17.58 -10.30 -11.42
N VAL A 151 18.45 -11.16 -10.99
CA VAL A 151 19.87 -10.89 -10.90
C VAL A 151 20.53 -11.22 -12.25
#